data_7a558be76d737e30c6a8b039577d09c7
#
_entry.id   7a558be76d737e30c6a8b039577d09c7
#
_cell.length_a   1.000
_cell.length_b   1.000
_cell.length_c   1.000
_cell.angle_alpha   90.00
_cell.angle_beta   90.00
_cell.angle_gamma   90.00
#
_symmetry.space_group_name_H-M   'P 1'
#
loop_
_entity.id
_entity.type
_entity.pdbx_description
1 polymer ?
#
loop_
_entity_poly.entity_id
_entity_poly.type
_entity_poly.pdbx_seq_one_letter_code
_entity_poly.pdbx_strand_id
1 'polypeptide(L)'
;MAHKLRHGLSEDPSRPLHGFLEADETFIGGRGDPTSPGRSTANPGKSLVVAAVEKVLAPKNRSGKHGHAVKRQHGFFAGDARIAVLPAASGAELGAFLKATVAANSHLLTDGFAGYRGRDAGLGAYLKHTPVVQNGSANAGEFFPIIHTLFSNIKAWLVGTHHGVSAKHLPRYLREWSYRFNRRNLPVGLDRYLIRRAVECATITYDQLTASLMPAGATRIRRLPVTVWRPALA
;
A
#
# COMPACT_ATOMS: atom_id res chain seq x y z
N MET A 1 2.98 -19.05 -13.92
CA MET A 1 2.56 -19.69 -12.65
C MET A 1 2.36 -18.65 -11.54
N ALA A 2 3.37 -17.87 -11.12
CA ALA A 2 3.28 -16.95 -9.98
C ALA A 2 2.13 -15.92 -10.07
N HIS A 3 1.82 -15.36 -11.22
CA HIS A 3 0.70 -14.43 -11.37
C HIS A 3 -0.68 -15.07 -11.16
N LYS A 4 -0.83 -16.36 -11.41
CA LYS A 4 -2.07 -17.10 -11.08
C LYS A 4 -2.25 -17.18 -9.57
N LEU A 5 -1.19 -17.51 -8.83
CA LEU A 5 -1.22 -17.49 -7.37
C LEU A 5 -1.54 -16.10 -6.82
N ARG A 6 -0.85 -15.05 -7.32
CA ARG A 6 -1.12 -13.66 -6.91
C ARG A 6 -2.56 -13.22 -7.15
N HIS A 7 -3.21 -13.76 -8.18
CA HIS A 7 -4.62 -13.45 -8.45
C HIS A 7 -5.53 -13.90 -7.31
N GLY A 8 -5.28 -15.07 -6.73
CA GLY A 8 -6.04 -15.61 -5.59
C GLY A 8 -5.78 -14.93 -4.24
N LEU A 9 -4.76 -14.06 -4.15
CA LEU A 9 -4.37 -13.40 -2.90
C LEU A 9 -5.14 -12.08 -2.61
N SER A 10 -6.38 -11.96 -3.07
CA SER A 10 -7.23 -10.81 -2.71
C SER A 10 -7.55 -10.83 -1.22
N GLU A 11 -7.59 -9.65 -0.62
CA GLU A 11 -8.06 -9.50 0.76
C GLU A 11 -9.57 -9.78 0.84
N ASP A 12 -10.01 -10.21 2.00
CA ASP A 12 -11.40 -10.51 2.27
C ASP A 12 -12.18 -9.21 2.51
N PRO A 13 -13.16 -8.87 1.64
CA PRO A 13 -13.96 -7.66 1.81
C PRO A 13 -14.81 -7.65 3.09
N SER A 14 -15.12 -8.83 3.64
CA SER A 14 -15.90 -8.94 4.89
C SER A 14 -15.10 -8.55 6.13
N ARG A 15 -13.79 -8.32 5.99
CA ARG A 15 -12.88 -7.93 7.08
C ARG A 15 -12.28 -6.55 6.80
N PRO A 16 -13.07 -5.47 6.88
CA PRO A 16 -12.54 -4.12 6.72
C PRO A 16 -11.57 -3.77 7.86
N LEU A 17 -10.67 -2.83 7.59
CA LEU A 17 -9.82 -2.23 8.62
C LEU A 17 -10.68 -1.45 9.61
N HIS A 18 -10.26 -1.40 10.89
CA HIS A 18 -11.04 -0.74 11.93
C HIS A 18 -10.16 -0.04 12.98
N GLY A 19 -10.78 0.76 13.82
CA GLY A 19 -10.10 1.45 14.92
C GLY A 19 -9.35 2.70 14.45
N PHE A 20 -8.11 2.85 14.88
CA PHE A 20 -7.24 3.96 14.44
C PHE A 20 -6.45 3.55 13.21
N LEU A 21 -6.43 4.40 12.20
CA LEU A 21 -5.77 4.14 10.92
C LEU A 21 -4.92 5.31 10.48
N GLU A 22 -3.82 5.00 9.81
CA GLU A 22 -3.07 5.96 8.99
C GLU A 22 -3.36 5.65 7.52
N ALA A 23 -3.62 6.68 6.71
CA ALA A 23 -3.71 6.53 5.26
C ALA A 23 -2.93 7.64 4.56
N ASP A 24 -2.32 7.26 3.45
CA ASP A 24 -1.52 8.15 2.62
C ASP A 24 -1.38 7.55 1.21
N GLU A 25 -0.89 8.34 0.27
CA GLU A 25 -0.57 7.90 -1.07
C GLU A 25 0.91 8.06 -1.40
N THR A 26 1.40 7.23 -2.31
CA THR A 26 2.76 7.30 -2.82
C THR A 26 2.82 6.92 -4.29
N PHE A 27 3.89 7.32 -4.96
CA PHE A 27 4.17 6.88 -6.32
C PHE A 27 5.17 5.72 -6.32
N ILE A 28 4.87 4.68 -7.11
CA ILE A 28 5.73 3.50 -7.30
C ILE A 28 6.04 3.33 -8.78
N GLY A 29 7.30 3.01 -9.10
CA GLY A 29 7.79 2.77 -10.45
C GLY A 29 8.20 4.04 -11.19
N GLY A 30 8.73 3.85 -12.40
CA GLY A 30 9.13 4.92 -13.32
C GLY A 30 10.32 5.78 -12.88
N ARG A 31 10.97 6.43 -13.85
CA ARG A 31 11.81 7.59 -13.57
C ARG A 31 10.90 8.80 -13.45
N GLY A 32 10.99 9.53 -12.33
CA GLY A 32 10.31 10.81 -12.22
C GLY A 32 10.85 11.78 -13.27
N ASP A 33 10.01 12.64 -13.79
CA ASP A 33 10.47 13.80 -14.54
C ASP A 33 11.15 14.74 -13.53
N PRO A 34 12.47 15.01 -13.68
CA PRO A 34 13.18 15.92 -12.79
C PRO A 34 12.67 17.35 -12.87
N THR A 35 11.96 17.71 -13.97
CA THR A 35 11.41 19.04 -14.20
C THR A 35 10.03 19.23 -13.57
N SER A 36 9.38 18.15 -13.14
CA SER A 36 8.06 18.16 -12.46
C SER A 36 8.12 17.44 -11.11
N PRO A 37 8.80 17.99 -10.12
CA PRO A 37 8.80 17.42 -8.77
C PRO A 37 7.39 17.56 -8.16
N GLY A 38 6.91 16.49 -7.53
CA GLY A 38 5.64 16.52 -6.78
C GLY A 38 4.62 15.48 -7.19
N ARG A 39 3.37 15.67 -6.74
CA ARG A 39 2.21 14.78 -6.92
C ARG A 39 1.58 14.84 -8.33
N SER A 40 2.27 15.39 -9.31
CA SER A 40 1.73 15.50 -10.66
C SER A 40 1.40 14.13 -11.23
N THR A 41 0.12 13.94 -11.60
CA THR A 41 -0.37 12.80 -12.38
C THR A 41 0.24 12.76 -13.79
N ALA A 42 0.91 13.84 -14.19
CA ALA A 42 1.64 13.95 -15.46
C ALA A 42 3.02 13.26 -15.45
N ASN A 43 3.41 12.58 -14.38
CA ASN A 43 4.66 11.81 -14.34
C ASN A 43 4.49 10.50 -15.12
N PRO A 44 4.89 10.45 -16.41
CA PRO A 44 4.75 9.25 -17.20
C PRO A 44 5.60 8.14 -16.58
N GLY A 45 4.94 7.07 -16.23
CA GLY A 45 5.64 5.89 -15.75
C GLY A 45 5.54 5.60 -14.27
N LYS A 46 4.95 6.47 -13.46
CA LYS A 46 4.68 6.19 -12.04
C LYS A 46 3.22 5.79 -11.82
N SER A 47 3.01 4.80 -10.99
CA SER A 47 1.68 4.38 -10.55
C SER A 47 1.38 5.00 -9.19
N LEU A 48 0.23 5.64 -9.06
CA LEU A 48 -0.28 6.12 -7.78
C LEU A 48 -0.77 4.94 -6.95
N VAL A 49 -0.23 4.80 -5.76
CA VAL A 49 -0.58 3.75 -4.80
C VAL A 49 -1.07 4.39 -3.54
N VAL A 50 -2.29 4.05 -3.12
CA VAL A 50 -2.86 4.43 -1.83
C VAL A 50 -2.77 3.25 -0.88
N ALA A 51 -2.55 3.53 0.40
CA ALA A 51 -2.64 2.53 1.45
C ALA A 51 -3.36 3.09 2.67
N ALA A 52 -4.02 2.19 3.39
CA ALA A 52 -4.51 2.41 4.74
C ALA A 52 -3.98 1.29 5.64
N VAL A 53 -3.56 1.62 6.85
CA VAL A 53 -2.99 0.67 7.81
C VAL A 53 -3.53 0.93 9.21
N GLU A 54 -3.87 -0.13 9.92
CA GLU A 54 -4.30 -0.04 11.31
C GLU A 54 -3.11 0.33 12.22
N LYS A 55 -3.38 1.28 13.11
CA LYS A 55 -2.46 1.75 14.13
C LYS A 55 -2.85 1.15 15.47
N VAL A 56 -2.17 0.08 15.85
CA VAL A 56 -2.50 -0.72 17.04
C VAL A 56 -1.58 -0.34 18.18
N LEU A 57 -2.14 -0.12 19.37
CA LEU A 57 -1.37 0.19 20.57
C LEU A 57 -0.47 -1.00 20.93
N ALA A 58 0.80 -0.75 21.16
CA ALA A 58 1.73 -1.79 21.59
C ALA A 58 1.46 -2.18 23.05
N PRO A 59 1.36 -3.49 23.36
CA PRO A 59 1.27 -3.92 24.74
C PRO A 59 2.54 -3.50 25.51
N LYS A 60 2.35 -3.05 26.77
CA LYS A 60 3.44 -2.50 27.60
C LYS A 60 4.63 -3.45 27.80
N ASN A 61 4.42 -4.76 27.71
CA ASN A 61 5.41 -5.80 28.08
C ASN A 61 5.77 -6.73 26.91
N ARG A 62 5.81 -6.26 25.65
CA ARG A 62 6.21 -7.11 24.54
C ARG A 62 7.73 -7.25 24.48
N SER A 63 8.25 -8.40 24.94
CA SER A 63 9.63 -8.80 24.67
C SER A 63 9.84 -9.15 23.21
N GLY A 64 10.96 -8.75 22.63
CA GLY A 64 11.40 -9.21 21.31
C GLY A 64 11.76 -10.71 21.34
N LYS A 65 11.97 -11.30 20.16
CA LYS A 65 12.33 -12.75 20.00
C LYS A 65 13.50 -13.24 20.86
N HIS A 66 14.33 -12.32 21.37
CA HIS A 66 15.52 -12.61 22.18
C HIS A 66 15.44 -11.99 23.59
N GLY A 67 14.25 -11.75 24.14
CA GLY A 67 14.08 -11.22 25.49
C GLY A 67 14.41 -9.72 25.64
N HIS A 68 14.85 -9.05 24.59
CA HIS A 68 15.14 -7.62 24.65
C HIS A 68 13.85 -6.81 24.54
N ALA A 69 13.70 -5.80 25.41
CA ALA A 69 12.60 -4.85 25.31
C ALA A 69 12.67 -4.12 23.97
N VAL A 70 11.65 -4.31 23.12
CA VAL A 70 11.55 -3.57 21.86
C VAL A 70 11.09 -2.15 22.18
N LYS A 71 12.03 -1.21 22.28
CA LYS A 71 11.71 0.22 22.35
C LYS A 71 11.07 0.62 21.02
N ARG A 72 9.74 0.78 21.03
CA ARG A 72 9.03 1.34 19.88
C ARG A 72 8.97 2.85 20.06
N GLN A 73 9.46 3.54 19.07
CA GLN A 73 9.60 4.99 19.08
C GLN A 73 8.30 5.74 19.32
N HIS A 74 7.14 5.12 19.02
CA HIS A 74 5.83 5.77 19.10
C HIS A 74 4.74 4.97 19.85
N GLY A 75 5.08 3.88 20.54
CA GLY A 75 4.11 3.09 21.30
C GLY A 75 3.05 2.34 20.47
N PHE A 76 3.15 2.36 19.14
CA PHE A 76 2.23 1.71 18.21
C PHE A 76 2.94 0.73 17.28
N PHE A 77 2.17 -0.20 16.72
CA PHE A 77 2.62 -1.08 15.64
C PHE A 77 1.54 -1.17 14.55
N ALA A 78 1.96 -1.57 13.35
CA ALA A 78 1.06 -1.79 12.25
C ALA A 78 0.16 -3.00 12.51
N GLY A 79 -1.14 -2.86 12.38
CA GLY A 79 -2.09 -3.93 12.25
C GLY A 79 -2.17 -4.44 10.81
N ASP A 80 -3.38 -4.70 10.33
CA ASP A 80 -3.64 -5.06 8.94
C ASP A 80 -3.56 -3.83 8.03
N ALA A 81 -3.28 -4.05 6.76
CA ALA A 81 -3.20 -3.00 5.75
C ALA A 81 -4.05 -3.33 4.52
N ARG A 82 -4.53 -2.30 3.83
CA ARG A 82 -5.13 -2.37 2.49
C ARG A 82 -4.37 -1.45 1.56
N ILE A 83 -4.14 -1.91 0.34
CA ILE A 83 -3.32 -1.22 -0.63
C ILE A 83 -3.97 -1.35 -2.00
N ALA A 84 -4.05 -0.25 -2.73
CA ALA A 84 -4.58 -0.24 -4.09
C ALA A 84 -3.79 0.69 -5.01
N VAL A 85 -3.88 0.45 -6.31
CA VAL A 85 -3.43 1.38 -7.35
C VAL A 85 -4.64 2.19 -7.77
N LEU A 86 -4.50 3.51 -7.78
CA LEU A 86 -5.55 4.44 -8.19
C LEU A 86 -5.19 5.13 -9.51
N PRO A 87 -6.19 5.52 -10.31
CA PRO A 87 -5.95 6.29 -11.53
C PRO A 87 -5.54 7.73 -11.23
N ALA A 88 -6.06 8.30 -10.14
CA ALA A 88 -5.77 9.67 -9.71
C ALA A 88 -5.92 9.83 -8.20
N ALA A 89 -5.25 10.83 -7.61
CA ALA A 89 -5.43 11.23 -6.22
C ALA A 89 -6.64 12.18 -6.06
N SER A 90 -7.79 11.80 -6.62
CA SER A 90 -9.02 12.58 -6.47
C SER A 90 -9.78 12.19 -5.21
N GLY A 91 -10.60 13.11 -4.69
CA GLY A 91 -11.45 12.82 -3.52
C GLY A 91 -12.39 11.64 -3.76
N ALA A 92 -12.94 11.50 -4.96
CA ALA A 92 -13.83 10.39 -5.32
C ALA A 92 -13.09 9.04 -5.25
N GLU A 93 -11.88 8.93 -5.82
CA GLU A 93 -11.10 7.69 -5.83
C GLU A 93 -10.60 7.31 -4.42
N LEU A 94 -10.06 8.29 -3.68
CA LEU A 94 -9.61 8.08 -2.31
C LEU A 94 -10.79 7.71 -1.39
N GLY A 95 -11.92 8.39 -1.54
CA GLY A 95 -13.14 8.10 -0.80
C GLY A 95 -13.71 6.72 -1.11
N ALA A 96 -13.73 6.31 -2.38
CA ALA A 96 -14.16 4.98 -2.80
C ALA A 96 -13.26 3.88 -2.21
N PHE A 97 -11.93 4.06 -2.27
CA PHE A 97 -10.99 3.14 -1.67
C PHE A 97 -11.22 2.98 -0.15
N LEU A 98 -11.32 4.09 0.57
CA LEU A 98 -11.50 4.06 2.03
C LEU A 98 -12.84 3.44 2.43
N LYS A 99 -13.93 3.77 1.75
CA LYS A 99 -15.25 3.17 2.02
C LYS A 99 -15.28 1.67 1.73
N ALA A 100 -14.53 1.21 0.72
CA ALA A 100 -14.46 -0.22 0.39
C ALA A 100 -13.59 -1.02 1.35
N THR A 101 -12.65 -0.37 2.07
CA THR A 101 -11.61 -1.08 2.82
C THR A 101 -11.59 -0.81 4.32
N VAL A 102 -12.25 0.24 4.77
CA VAL A 102 -12.27 0.68 6.19
C VAL A 102 -13.70 0.61 6.73
N ALA A 103 -13.85 0.09 7.93
CA ALA A 103 -15.14 0.04 8.62
C ALA A 103 -15.63 1.45 9.00
N ALA A 104 -16.94 1.66 8.92
CA ALA A 104 -17.57 2.89 9.37
C ALA A 104 -17.20 3.22 10.83
N ASN A 105 -17.20 4.52 11.18
CA ASN A 105 -16.84 5.03 12.51
C ASN A 105 -15.40 4.81 12.96
N SER A 106 -14.52 4.30 12.09
CA SER A 106 -13.10 4.25 12.36
C SER A 106 -12.48 5.65 12.38
N HIS A 107 -11.36 5.79 13.05
CA HIS A 107 -10.63 7.06 13.16
C HIS A 107 -9.48 7.10 12.15
N LEU A 108 -9.59 7.95 11.15
CA LEU A 108 -8.63 8.07 10.06
C LEU A 108 -7.72 9.29 10.27
N LEU A 109 -6.41 9.05 10.25
CA LEU A 109 -5.36 10.05 10.23
C LEU A 109 -4.80 10.13 8.80
N THR A 110 -4.77 11.32 8.22
CA THR A 110 -4.12 11.58 6.92
C THR A 110 -3.28 12.84 6.98
N ASP A 111 -2.43 13.05 5.99
CA ASP A 111 -1.85 14.36 5.76
C ASP A 111 -2.96 15.40 5.41
N GLY A 112 -2.60 16.67 5.40
CA GLY A 112 -3.54 17.73 5.08
C GLY A 112 -4.03 17.77 3.62
N PHE A 113 -3.79 16.77 2.81
CA PHE A 113 -4.15 16.77 1.39
C PHE A 113 -5.66 16.95 1.17
N ALA A 114 -6.01 17.87 0.27
CA ALA A 114 -7.40 18.26 0.03
C ALA A 114 -8.29 17.11 -0.47
N GLY A 115 -7.69 16.12 -1.15
CA GLY A 115 -8.39 14.92 -1.63
C GLY A 115 -9.11 14.14 -0.53
N TYR A 116 -8.62 14.16 0.70
CA TYR A 116 -9.28 13.49 1.84
C TYR A 116 -10.38 14.35 2.50
N ARG A 117 -10.36 15.67 2.30
CA ARG A 117 -11.25 16.63 3.00
C ARG A 117 -12.45 17.06 2.17
N GLY A 118 -12.42 16.87 0.86
CA GLY A 118 -13.46 17.33 -0.06
C GLY A 118 -14.79 16.58 0.12
N ARG A 119 -15.90 17.24 -0.28
CA ARG A 119 -17.22 16.60 -0.36
C ARG A 119 -17.21 15.35 -1.24
N ASP A 120 -16.38 15.34 -2.28
CA ASP A 120 -16.22 14.22 -3.22
C ASP A 120 -15.67 12.95 -2.56
N ALA A 121 -14.86 13.08 -1.50
CA ALA A 121 -14.41 11.94 -0.72
C ALA A 121 -15.57 11.32 0.09
N GLY A 122 -16.53 12.13 0.54
CA GLY A 122 -17.73 11.70 1.29
C GLY A 122 -17.39 10.96 2.59
N LEU A 123 -16.28 11.31 3.25
CA LEU A 123 -15.77 10.60 4.42
C LEU A 123 -16.36 11.12 5.73
N GLY A 124 -16.81 12.37 5.80
CA GLY A 124 -17.22 13.02 7.05
C GLY A 124 -18.36 12.34 7.80
N ALA A 125 -19.30 11.70 7.07
CA ALA A 125 -20.38 10.91 7.67
C ALA A 125 -19.99 9.43 7.91
N TYR A 126 -18.89 8.97 7.31
CA TYR A 126 -18.48 7.58 7.33
C TYR A 126 -17.36 7.30 8.33
N LEU A 127 -16.40 8.21 8.45
CA LEU A 127 -15.20 8.07 9.28
C LEU A 127 -15.01 9.32 10.15
N LYS A 128 -14.39 9.13 11.33
CA LYS A 128 -13.80 10.25 12.08
C LYS A 128 -12.47 10.61 11.44
N HIS A 129 -12.42 11.67 10.67
CA HIS A 129 -11.23 12.09 9.93
C HIS A 129 -10.49 13.21 10.67
N THR A 130 -9.21 12.99 10.94
CA THR A 130 -8.31 13.99 11.51
C THR A 130 -7.18 14.27 10.53
N PRO A 131 -7.25 15.35 9.74
CA PRO A 131 -6.14 15.78 8.91
C PRO A 131 -5.04 16.38 9.78
N VAL A 132 -3.80 15.94 9.62
CA VAL A 132 -2.64 16.52 10.29
C VAL A 132 -1.89 17.37 9.27
N VAL A 133 -2.09 18.69 9.36
CA VAL A 133 -1.38 19.63 8.49
C VAL A 133 0.02 19.87 9.05
N GLN A 134 1.03 19.51 8.27
CA GLN A 134 2.42 19.75 8.63
C GLN A 134 2.82 21.18 8.30
N ASN A 135 2.95 22.03 9.29
CA ASN A 135 3.48 23.38 9.12
C ASN A 135 5.01 23.33 9.11
N GLY A 136 5.59 22.93 7.99
CA GLY A 136 6.96 23.23 7.56
C GLY A 136 8.17 22.74 8.39
N SER A 137 8.02 22.39 9.66
CA SER A 137 9.14 22.15 10.58
C SER A 137 9.21 20.75 11.21
N ALA A 138 8.18 19.93 11.07
CA ALA A 138 8.19 18.57 11.63
C ALA A 138 8.46 17.54 10.55
N ASN A 139 9.30 16.55 10.87
CA ASN A 139 9.53 15.41 10.00
C ASN A 139 8.21 14.65 9.77
N ALA A 140 7.78 14.51 8.52
CA ALA A 140 6.57 13.76 8.15
C ALA A 140 6.50 12.37 8.80
N GLY A 141 7.65 11.74 9.01
CA GLY A 141 7.80 10.45 9.67
C GLY A 141 7.39 10.43 11.15
N GLU A 142 7.28 11.56 11.82
CA GLU A 142 6.86 11.61 13.23
C GLU A 142 5.34 11.47 13.39
N PHE A 143 4.58 12.01 12.45
CA PHE A 143 3.11 11.98 12.49
C PHE A 143 2.51 10.70 11.90
N PHE A 144 3.16 10.14 10.87
CA PHE A 144 2.69 8.97 10.12
C PHE A 144 3.78 7.88 10.03
N PRO A 145 4.36 7.44 11.15
CA PRO A 145 5.51 6.53 11.13
C PRO A 145 5.18 5.16 10.53
N ILE A 146 3.93 4.72 10.68
CA ILE A 146 3.52 3.38 10.27
C ILE A 146 3.34 3.32 8.75
N ILE A 147 2.59 4.26 8.17
CA ILE A 147 2.32 4.26 6.74
C ILE A 147 3.58 4.54 5.91
N HIS A 148 4.46 5.44 6.38
CA HIS A 148 5.72 5.70 5.70
C HIS A 148 6.67 4.49 5.75
N THR A 149 6.73 3.80 6.88
CA THR A 149 7.49 2.53 7.01
C THR A 149 6.91 1.47 6.08
N LEU A 150 5.58 1.36 5.99
CA LEU A 150 4.89 0.44 5.09
C LEU A 150 5.29 0.71 3.63
N PHE A 151 5.22 1.94 3.17
CA PHE A 151 5.62 2.31 1.80
C PHE A 151 7.10 2.05 1.53
N SER A 152 7.98 2.35 2.48
CA SER A 152 9.40 2.05 2.37
C SER A 152 9.66 0.56 2.20
N ASN A 153 8.99 -0.28 2.99
CA ASN A 153 9.10 -1.74 2.90
C ASN A 153 8.56 -2.28 1.57
N ILE A 154 7.44 -1.75 1.06
CA ILE A 154 6.91 -2.12 -0.26
C ILE A 154 7.92 -1.80 -1.35
N LYS A 155 8.45 -0.57 -1.37
CA LYS A 155 9.42 -0.12 -2.37
C LYS A 155 10.70 -0.96 -2.32
N ALA A 156 11.24 -1.21 -1.13
CA ALA A 156 12.42 -2.04 -0.92
C ALA A 156 12.20 -3.48 -1.41
N TRP A 157 11.03 -4.08 -1.10
CA TRP A 157 10.69 -5.42 -1.56
C TRP A 157 10.54 -5.50 -3.08
N LEU A 158 9.86 -4.53 -3.70
CA LEU A 158 9.71 -4.50 -5.17
C LEU A 158 11.05 -4.38 -5.90
N VAL A 159 11.96 -3.57 -5.38
CA VAL A 159 13.29 -3.41 -5.97
C VAL A 159 14.18 -4.60 -5.65
N GLY A 160 14.26 -5.01 -4.40
CA GLY A 160 15.20 -6.04 -3.95
C GLY A 160 14.83 -7.46 -4.42
N THR A 161 13.53 -7.77 -4.55
CA THR A 161 13.08 -9.12 -4.94
C THR A 161 12.75 -9.22 -6.43
N HIS A 162 12.22 -8.16 -7.02
CA HIS A 162 11.67 -8.19 -8.38
C HIS A 162 12.42 -7.27 -9.35
N HIS A 163 13.42 -6.53 -8.87
CA HIS A 163 14.20 -5.57 -9.66
C HIS A 163 13.34 -4.55 -10.42
N GLY A 164 12.16 -4.26 -9.87
CA GLY A 164 11.12 -3.46 -10.47
C GLY A 164 10.00 -4.28 -11.11
N VAL A 165 8.84 -3.67 -11.23
CA VAL A 165 7.63 -4.28 -11.81
C VAL A 165 6.97 -3.31 -12.77
N SER A 166 6.35 -3.83 -13.83
CA SER A 166 5.57 -2.99 -14.73
C SER A 166 4.26 -2.54 -14.05
N ALA A 167 3.81 -1.34 -14.34
CA ALA A 167 2.55 -0.82 -13.82
C ALA A 167 1.38 -1.78 -14.04
N LYS A 168 1.32 -2.39 -15.23
CA LYS A 168 0.32 -3.39 -15.61
C LYS A 168 0.14 -4.51 -14.57
N HIS A 169 1.22 -4.96 -13.95
CA HIS A 169 1.22 -6.06 -13.01
C HIS A 169 1.36 -5.63 -11.55
N LEU A 170 1.64 -4.35 -11.30
CA LEU A 170 1.82 -3.81 -9.95
C LEU A 170 0.67 -4.19 -8.99
N PRO A 171 -0.62 -4.13 -9.36
CA PRO A 171 -1.69 -4.51 -8.45
C PRO A 171 -1.59 -5.96 -7.95
N ARG A 172 -1.08 -6.90 -8.77
CA ARG A 172 -0.88 -8.31 -8.36
C ARG A 172 0.26 -8.47 -7.36
N TYR A 173 1.34 -7.71 -7.53
CA TYR A 173 2.45 -7.70 -6.58
C TYR A 173 2.02 -7.08 -5.25
N LEU A 174 1.25 -5.99 -5.28
CA LEU A 174 0.71 -5.38 -4.06
C LEU A 174 -0.22 -6.34 -3.30
N ARG A 175 -1.02 -7.16 -4.00
CA ARG A 175 -1.83 -8.22 -3.36
C ARG A 175 -0.96 -9.25 -2.65
N GLU A 176 0.13 -9.73 -3.28
CA GLU A 176 1.08 -10.64 -2.62
C GLU A 176 1.69 -10.00 -1.39
N TRP A 177 2.16 -8.75 -1.50
CA TRP A 177 2.77 -8.04 -0.40
C TRP A 177 1.79 -7.87 0.77
N SER A 178 0.58 -7.39 0.49
CA SER A 178 -0.50 -7.21 1.47
C SER A 178 -0.86 -8.52 2.16
N TYR A 179 -1.03 -9.59 1.38
CA TYR A 179 -1.31 -10.93 1.91
C TYR A 179 -0.24 -11.40 2.91
N ARG A 180 1.03 -11.25 2.56
CA ARG A 180 2.17 -11.61 3.44
C ARG A 180 2.25 -10.71 4.66
N PHE A 181 2.04 -9.42 4.46
CA PHE A 181 2.09 -8.43 5.53
C PHE A 181 1.00 -8.68 6.57
N ASN A 182 -0.24 -8.86 6.17
CA ASN A 182 -1.38 -9.08 7.05
C ASN A 182 -1.31 -10.43 7.80
N ARG A 183 -0.49 -11.36 7.33
CA ARG A 183 -0.28 -12.68 7.95
C ARG A 183 1.09 -12.88 8.58
N ARG A 184 1.88 -11.82 8.69
CA ARG A 184 3.27 -11.89 9.21
C ARG A 184 3.40 -12.39 10.64
N ASN A 185 2.33 -12.31 11.42
CA ASN A 185 2.31 -12.75 12.80
C ASN A 185 1.66 -14.14 12.99
N LEU A 186 1.23 -14.80 11.92
CA LEU A 186 0.70 -16.17 12.02
C LEU A 186 1.84 -17.13 12.38
N PRO A 187 1.66 -17.99 13.39
CA PRO A 187 2.73 -18.84 13.90
C PRO A 187 3.14 -19.95 12.92
N VAL A 188 2.21 -20.45 12.12
CA VAL A 188 2.44 -21.57 11.17
C VAL A 188 1.43 -21.52 10.03
N GLY A 189 1.78 -22.13 8.88
CA GLY A 189 0.80 -22.51 7.87
C GLY A 189 0.47 -21.45 6.83
N LEU A 190 1.36 -20.49 6.57
CA LEU A 190 1.16 -19.53 5.48
C LEU A 190 1.02 -20.24 4.11
N ASP A 191 1.74 -21.36 3.93
CA ASP A 191 1.66 -22.25 2.79
C ASP A 191 0.27 -22.89 2.64
N ARG A 192 -0.32 -23.39 3.72
CA ARG A 192 -1.68 -23.97 3.72
C ARG A 192 -2.74 -22.91 3.36
N TYR A 193 -2.62 -21.71 3.90
CA TYR A 193 -3.50 -20.60 3.54
C TYR A 193 -3.35 -20.23 2.06
N LEU A 194 -2.13 -20.22 1.53
CA LEU A 194 -1.86 -19.95 0.12
C LEU A 194 -2.50 -21.03 -0.78
N ILE A 195 -2.31 -22.31 -0.45
CA ILE A 195 -2.88 -23.42 -1.20
C ILE A 195 -4.40 -23.35 -1.18
N ARG A 196 -4.99 -23.17 0.01
CA ARG A 196 -6.46 -23.00 0.15
C ARG A 196 -6.96 -21.88 -0.76
N ARG A 197 -6.36 -20.68 -0.71
CA ARG A 197 -6.76 -19.55 -1.56
C ARG A 197 -6.57 -19.85 -3.04
N ALA A 198 -5.53 -20.58 -3.42
CA ALA A 198 -5.30 -20.97 -4.81
C ALA A 198 -6.36 -21.95 -5.35
N VAL A 199 -6.92 -22.81 -4.47
CA VAL A 199 -8.00 -23.75 -4.82
C VAL A 199 -9.36 -23.05 -4.84
N GLU A 200 -9.63 -22.17 -3.89
CA GLU A 200 -10.89 -21.45 -3.76
C GLU A 200 -11.08 -20.30 -4.78
N CYS A 201 -9.97 -19.78 -5.34
CA CYS A 201 -10.08 -18.68 -6.27
C CYS A 201 -10.61 -19.13 -7.64
N ALA A 202 -11.38 -18.26 -8.29
CA ALA A 202 -11.87 -18.50 -9.64
C ALA A 202 -10.69 -18.72 -10.61
N THR A 203 -10.88 -19.63 -11.55
CA THR A 203 -9.90 -19.90 -12.61
C THR A 203 -9.68 -18.63 -13.44
N ILE A 204 -8.42 -18.27 -13.66
CA ILE A 204 -8.05 -17.15 -14.51
C ILE A 204 -7.42 -17.64 -15.81
N THR A 205 -7.90 -17.14 -16.95
CA THR A 205 -7.33 -17.42 -18.26
C THR A 205 -6.03 -16.66 -18.48
N TYR A 206 -5.26 -17.06 -19.50
CA TYR A 206 -4.03 -16.35 -19.86
C TYR A 206 -4.31 -14.92 -20.28
N ASP A 207 -5.35 -14.67 -21.06
CA ASP A 207 -5.71 -13.32 -21.54
C ASP A 207 -6.10 -12.40 -20.38
N GLN A 208 -6.89 -12.89 -19.44
CA GLN A 208 -7.19 -12.17 -18.19
C GLN A 208 -5.93 -11.90 -17.35
N LEU A 209 -4.98 -12.82 -17.38
CA LEU A 209 -3.71 -12.69 -16.67
C LEU A 209 -2.81 -11.65 -17.30
N THR A 210 -2.83 -11.58 -18.63
CA THR A 210 -2.06 -10.61 -19.41
C THR A 210 -2.78 -9.28 -19.63
N ALA A 211 -4.08 -9.21 -19.38
CA ALA A 211 -4.82 -7.94 -19.35
C ALA A 211 -4.26 -6.98 -18.30
N SER A 212 -4.35 -5.69 -18.55
CA SER A 212 -3.97 -4.68 -17.57
C SER A 212 -4.97 -4.67 -16.41
N LEU A 213 -4.45 -4.71 -15.18
CA LEU A 213 -5.24 -4.48 -13.96
C LEU A 213 -5.22 -3.00 -13.55
N MET A 214 -4.57 -2.16 -14.33
CA MET A 214 -4.58 -0.73 -14.08
C MET A 214 -5.96 -0.16 -14.35
N PRO A 215 -6.44 0.77 -13.53
CA PRO A 215 -7.67 1.49 -13.79
C PRO A 215 -7.64 2.14 -15.18
N ALA A 216 -8.80 2.30 -15.80
CA ALA A 216 -8.92 3.04 -17.05
C ALA A 216 -8.39 4.46 -16.86
N GLY A 217 -7.51 4.91 -17.74
CA GLY A 217 -6.84 6.22 -17.64
C GLY A 217 -5.40 6.18 -17.10
N ALA A 218 -4.95 5.07 -16.53
CA ALA A 218 -3.55 4.93 -16.14
C ALA A 218 -2.64 4.74 -17.36
N THR A 219 -1.62 5.59 -17.49
CA THR A 219 -0.73 5.61 -18.63
C THR A 219 0.04 4.29 -18.79
N ARG A 220 0.07 3.77 -20.02
CA ARG A 220 0.83 2.57 -20.40
C ARG A 220 2.33 2.86 -20.31
N ILE A 221 3.04 2.29 -19.36
CA ILE A 221 4.49 2.48 -19.23
C ILE A 221 5.20 1.64 -20.29
N ARG A 222 6.03 2.28 -21.12
CA ARG A 222 7.02 1.58 -21.96
C ARG A 222 8.01 0.85 -21.04
N ARG A 223 8.39 -0.37 -21.43
CA ARG A 223 9.48 -1.11 -20.76
C ARG A 223 10.73 -0.21 -20.75
N LEU A 224 11.24 0.08 -19.57
CA LEU A 224 12.55 0.70 -19.45
C LEU A 224 13.60 -0.37 -19.76
N PRO A 225 14.67 -0.03 -20.50
CA PRO A 225 15.80 -0.94 -20.65
C PRO A 225 16.38 -1.23 -19.24
N VAL A 226 16.68 -2.49 -19.02
CA VAL A 226 17.40 -2.93 -17.81
C VAL A 226 18.79 -2.31 -17.87
N THR A 227 19.00 -1.23 -17.16
CA THR A 227 20.36 -0.69 -16.95
C THR A 227 21.04 -1.61 -15.95
N VAL A 228 21.90 -2.49 -16.46
CA VAL A 228 22.79 -3.31 -15.62
C VAL A 228 23.69 -2.33 -14.87
N TRP A 229 23.51 -2.25 -13.55
CA TRP A 229 24.42 -1.53 -12.68
C TRP A 229 25.79 -2.24 -12.75
N ARG A 230 26.78 -1.59 -13.33
CA ARG A 230 28.18 -2.02 -13.25
C ARG A 230 28.82 -1.27 -12.06
N PRO A 231 29.37 -1.99 -11.04
CA PRO A 231 30.19 -1.33 -10.05
C PRO A 231 31.40 -0.72 -10.74
N ALA A 232 31.70 0.55 -10.44
CA ALA A 232 32.95 1.16 -10.82
C ALA A 232 34.06 0.38 -10.08
N LEU A 233 34.90 -0.31 -10.83
CA LEU A 233 36.15 -0.85 -10.32
C LEU A 233 37.08 0.36 -10.10
N ALA A 234 37.46 0.56 -8.83
CA ALA A 234 38.53 1.47 -8.45
C ALA A 234 39.87 0.81 -8.73
#